data_aa2f3810142b8ff1d039226a8e47c6c9
#
_entry.id   aa2f3810142b8ff1d039226a8e47c6c9
#
_cell.length_a   1.000
_cell.length_b   1.000
_cell.length_c   1.000
_cell.angle_alpha   90.00
_cell.angle_beta   90.00
_cell.angle_gamma   90.00
#
_symmetry.space_group_name_H-M   'P 1'
#
loop_
_entity.id
_entity.type
_entity.pdbx_description
1 polymer ?
#
loop_
_entity_poly.entity_id
_entity_poly.type
_entity_poly.pdbx_seq_one_letter_code
_entity_poly.pdbx_strand_id
1 'polypeptide(L)'
;MPVYEHLLPVNGAWRQDVTNWLSEDVPSFDFGGYVVGSDLKEANLYCKQDGMLCGVPFAQEVFNQCELQVEWLFKEGSFLEPSKNDSGKIVVAKITGPAKNILLAERTALNILSRSSGIATASHKIISLARSTGYKGTIAGTRKSTPGLRR
;
A
#
# COMPACT_ATOMS: atom_id res chain seq x y z
N MET A 1 14.38 13.43 -5.53
CA MET A 1 13.25 12.51 -5.77
C MET A 1 11.97 13.27 -5.50
N PRO A 2 10.92 13.12 -6.30
CA PRO A 2 9.65 13.75 -5.98
C PRO A 2 9.18 13.27 -4.61
N VAL A 3 8.79 14.20 -3.74
CA VAL A 3 8.26 13.91 -2.42
C VAL A 3 6.76 13.72 -2.58
N TYR A 4 6.34 12.46 -2.71
CA TYR A 4 4.94 12.08 -2.97
C TYR A 4 3.98 12.51 -1.86
N GLU A 5 4.48 12.77 -0.66
CA GLU A 5 3.72 13.28 0.47
C GLU A 5 2.96 14.58 0.17
N HIS A 6 3.49 15.41 -0.74
CA HIS A 6 2.85 16.65 -1.16
C HIS A 6 1.69 16.47 -2.13
N LEU A 7 1.46 15.26 -2.63
CA LEU A 7 0.33 14.96 -3.52
C LEU A 7 -0.98 14.73 -2.77
N LEU A 8 -0.91 14.39 -1.49
CA LEU A 8 -2.09 14.20 -0.67
C LEU A 8 -2.63 15.54 -0.13
N PRO A 9 -3.96 15.74 -0.13
CA PRO A 9 -4.57 16.95 0.41
C PRO A 9 -4.17 17.20 1.88
N VAL A 10 -3.67 18.40 2.16
CA VAL A 10 -3.19 18.80 3.49
C VAL A 10 -4.31 18.75 4.54
N ASN A 11 -5.57 18.94 4.12
CA ASN A 11 -6.73 18.90 5.00
C ASN A 11 -7.01 17.52 5.62
N GLY A 12 -6.29 16.48 5.18
CA GLY A 12 -6.42 15.12 5.72
C GLY A 12 -7.74 14.40 5.44
N ALA A 13 -8.59 14.92 4.55
CA ALA A 13 -9.89 14.32 4.22
C ALA A 13 -9.78 12.87 3.75
N TRP A 14 -8.69 12.51 3.07
CA TRP A 14 -8.40 11.14 2.63
C TRP A 14 -8.25 10.14 3.80
N ARG A 15 -7.94 10.61 5.02
CA ARG A 15 -7.89 9.75 6.22
C ARG A 15 -9.26 9.24 6.61
N GLN A 16 -10.30 10.06 6.39
CA GLN A 16 -11.68 9.61 6.59
C GLN A 16 -12.06 8.49 5.63
N ASP A 17 -11.51 8.51 4.40
CA ASP A 17 -11.72 7.42 3.46
C ASP A 17 -11.11 6.10 3.99
N VAL A 18 -9.92 6.16 4.60
CA VAL A 18 -9.31 4.99 5.25
C VAL A 18 -10.19 4.47 6.40
N THR A 19 -10.74 5.37 7.23
CA THR A 19 -11.70 4.99 8.29
C THR A 19 -12.91 4.26 7.70
N ASN A 20 -13.45 4.77 6.60
CA ASN A 20 -14.61 4.16 5.93
C ASN A 20 -14.27 2.77 5.37
N TRP A 21 -13.08 2.59 4.77
CA TRP A 21 -12.64 1.28 4.24
C TRP A 21 -12.44 0.26 5.35
N LEU A 22 -11.87 0.64 6.48
CA LEU A 22 -11.76 -0.23 7.65
C LEU A 22 -13.14 -0.64 8.19
N SER A 23 -14.08 0.30 8.24
CA SER A 23 -15.47 0.04 8.65
C SER A 23 -16.23 -0.82 7.66
N GLU A 24 -15.93 -0.74 6.37
CA GLU A 24 -16.50 -1.60 5.32
C GLU A 24 -15.99 -3.04 5.46
N ASP A 25 -14.68 -3.21 5.76
CA ASP A 25 -14.07 -4.52 5.91
C ASP A 25 -14.53 -5.25 7.18
N VAL A 26 -14.67 -4.54 8.30
CA VAL A 26 -15.15 -5.07 9.58
C VAL A 26 -16.28 -4.18 10.13
N PRO A 27 -17.51 -4.34 9.63
CA PRO A 27 -18.63 -3.45 9.98
C PRO A 27 -19.23 -3.70 11.38
N SER A 28 -18.83 -4.79 12.06
CA SER A 28 -19.39 -5.19 13.33
C SER A 28 -18.32 -5.85 14.23
N PHE A 29 -18.68 -6.92 14.94
CA PHE A 29 -17.77 -7.64 15.82
C PHE A 29 -16.65 -8.34 15.04
N ASP A 30 -15.39 -8.11 15.42
CA ASP A 30 -14.22 -8.76 14.85
C ASP A 30 -14.00 -10.15 15.47
N PHE A 31 -14.63 -11.16 14.87
CA PHE A 31 -14.50 -12.55 15.30
C PHE A 31 -13.09 -13.09 15.21
N GLY A 32 -12.34 -12.70 14.16
CA GLY A 32 -10.94 -13.10 13.95
C GLY A 32 -10.04 -12.55 15.06
N GLY A 33 -10.17 -11.27 15.32
CA GLY A 33 -9.42 -10.59 16.39
C GLY A 33 -9.76 -11.13 17.78
N TYR A 34 -11.03 -11.48 18.03
CA TYR A 34 -11.43 -12.10 19.28
C TYR A 34 -10.70 -13.43 19.53
N VAL A 35 -10.61 -14.29 18.51
CA VAL A 35 -9.95 -15.60 18.62
C VAL A 35 -8.45 -15.47 18.81
N VAL A 36 -7.80 -14.54 18.08
CA VAL A 36 -6.32 -14.37 18.10
C VAL A 36 -5.84 -13.63 19.34
N GLY A 37 -6.67 -12.74 19.89
CA GLY A 37 -6.35 -11.99 21.10
C GLY A 37 -5.40 -10.82 20.91
N SER A 38 -4.90 -10.30 22.04
CA SER A 38 -4.18 -9.02 22.10
C SER A 38 -2.69 -9.14 22.38
N ASP A 39 -2.11 -10.34 22.30
CA ASP A 39 -0.66 -10.52 22.47
C ASP A 39 0.10 -9.66 21.46
N LEU A 40 1.19 -9.05 21.92
CA LEU A 40 2.09 -8.34 21.01
C LEU A 40 2.77 -9.31 20.06
N LYS A 41 2.71 -9.03 18.78
CA LYS A 41 3.29 -9.84 17.71
C LYS A 41 4.02 -8.94 16.70
N GLU A 42 4.91 -9.58 15.96
CA GLU A 42 5.56 -8.98 14.78
C GLU A 42 5.07 -9.68 13.52
N ALA A 43 4.83 -8.90 12.47
CA ALA A 43 4.50 -9.39 11.14
C ALA A 43 5.38 -8.72 10.08
N ASN A 44 5.65 -9.45 8.99
CA ASN A 44 6.39 -8.94 7.85
C ASN A 44 5.46 -8.75 6.66
N LEU A 45 5.50 -7.57 6.07
CA LEU A 45 4.87 -7.29 4.78
C LEU A 45 5.82 -7.70 3.66
N TYR A 46 5.38 -8.60 2.79
CA TYR A 46 6.20 -9.12 1.68
C TYR A 46 5.75 -8.61 0.33
N CYS A 47 6.72 -8.23 -0.52
CA CYS A 47 6.55 -8.14 -1.96
C CYS A 47 7.00 -9.45 -2.60
N LYS A 48 6.18 -10.03 -3.51
CA LYS A 48 6.42 -11.32 -4.17
C LYS A 48 6.49 -11.22 -5.70
N GLN A 49 6.30 -10.03 -6.26
CA GLN A 49 6.37 -9.79 -7.71
C GLN A 49 7.15 -8.51 -7.99
N ASP A 50 7.92 -8.51 -9.08
CA ASP A 50 8.66 -7.33 -9.50
C ASP A 50 7.72 -6.18 -9.86
N GLY A 51 7.99 -5.00 -9.30
CA GLY A 51 7.15 -3.83 -9.53
C GLY A 51 7.44 -2.63 -8.66
N MET A 52 6.65 -1.59 -8.88
CA MET A 52 6.71 -0.34 -8.13
C MET A 52 5.96 -0.48 -6.81
N LEU A 53 6.57 -0.09 -5.70
CA LEU A 53 5.88 0.07 -4.43
C LEU A 53 5.08 1.38 -4.48
N CYS A 54 3.76 1.29 -4.32
CA CYS A 54 2.87 2.45 -4.32
C CYS A 54 1.69 2.26 -3.36
N GLY A 55 1.26 3.34 -2.71
CA GLY A 55 0.16 3.34 -1.74
C GLY A 55 0.63 3.33 -0.29
N VAL A 56 1.93 3.49 -0.03
CA VAL A 56 2.52 3.53 1.32
C VAL A 56 1.83 4.53 2.25
N PRO A 57 1.52 5.80 1.86
CA PRO A 57 0.87 6.73 2.77
C PRO A 57 -0.50 6.27 3.25
N PHE A 58 -1.28 5.62 2.38
CA PHE A 58 -2.61 5.09 2.74
C PHE A 58 -2.49 3.86 3.64
N ALA A 59 -1.58 2.93 3.32
CA ALA A 59 -1.32 1.77 4.15
C ALA A 59 -0.77 2.17 5.53
N GLN A 60 0.10 3.19 5.59
CA GLN A 60 0.57 3.75 6.86
C GLN A 60 -0.59 4.27 7.70
N GLU A 61 -1.55 4.98 7.08
CA GLU A 61 -2.73 5.47 7.79
C GLU A 61 -3.62 4.33 8.29
N VAL A 62 -3.79 3.25 7.52
CA VAL A 62 -4.47 2.02 7.99
C VAL A 62 -3.80 1.50 9.26
N PHE A 63 -2.47 1.37 9.25
CA PHE A 63 -1.73 0.88 10.41
C PHE A 63 -1.83 1.86 11.60
N ASN A 64 -1.78 3.17 11.36
CA ASN A 64 -1.94 4.18 12.39
C ASN A 64 -3.31 4.08 13.07
N GLN A 65 -4.39 3.97 12.28
CA GLN A 65 -5.75 3.84 12.82
C GLN A 65 -5.98 2.51 13.56
N CYS A 66 -5.20 1.49 13.23
CA CYS A 66 -5.19 0.22 13.95
C CYS A 66 -4.15 0.18 15.11
N GLU A 67 -3.58 1.32 15.51
CA GLU A 67 -2.63 1.43 16.63
C GLU A 67 -1.39 0.52 16.48
N LEU A 68 -0.89 0.38 15.24
CA LEU A 68 0.29 -0.43 14.90
C LEU A 68 1.52 0.44 14.66
N GLN A 69 2.67 -0.09 15.02
CA GLN A 69 3.97 0.48 14.67
C GLN A 69 4.48 -0.18 13.38
N VAL A 70 4.98 0.63 12.45
CA VAL A 70 5.47 0.15 11.15
C VAL A 70 6.85 0.73 10.85
N GLU A 71 7.77 -0.15 10.52
CA GLU A 71 9.09 0.17 9.97
C GLU A 71 9.10 -0.16 8.48
N TRP A 72 9.02 0.86 7.62
CA TRP A 72 9.17 0.69 6.18
C TRP A 72 10.63 0.56 5.79
N LEU A 73 10.98 -0.51 5.10
CA LEU A 73 12.33 -0.76 4.59
C LEU A 73 12.55 -0.15 3.20
N PHE A 74 11.49 0.21 2.51
CA PHE A 74 11.51 0.86 1.19
C PHE A 74 10.57 2.05 1.16
N LYS A 75 10.90 3.05 0.32
CA LYS A 75 10.11 4.27 0.14
C LYS A 75 9.06 4.08 -0.94
N GLU A 76 8.00 4.88 -0.86
CA GLU A 76 7.03 5.08 -1.96
C GLU A 76 7.78 5.33 -3.28
N GLY A 77 7.36 4.65 -4.36
CA GLY A 77 7.99 4.76 -5.67
C GLY A 77 9.29 3.96 -5.85
N SER A 78 9.68 3.11 -4.90
CA SER A 78 10.79 2.17 -5.09
C SER A 78 10.40 1.07 -6.07
N PHE A 79 11.29 0.71 -7.00
CA PHE A 79 11.12 -0.50 -7.81
C PHE A 79 11.72 -1.69 -7.06
N LEU A 80 10.92 -2.71 -6.82
CA LEU A 80 11.29 -3.91 -6.07
C LEU A 80 11.44 -5.09 -7.03
N GLU A 81 12.47 -5.91 -6.83
CA GLU A 81 12.81 -7.04 -7.70
C GLU A 81 12.95 -8.34 -6.88
N PRO A 82 11.88 -8.85 -6.28
CA PRO A 82 11.93 -10.11 -5.54
C PRO A 82 12.35 -11.30 -6.40
N SER A 83 12.19 -11.24 -7.72
CA SER A 83 12.67 -12.27 -8.65
C SER A 83 14.20 -12.45 -8.62
N LYS A 84 14.95 -11.42 -8.18
CA LYS A 84 16.41 -11.47 -8.01
C LYS A 84 16.86 -12.01 -6.66
N ASN A 85 15.92 -12.32 -5.78
CA ASN A 85 16.19 -12.83 -4.44
C ASN A 85 15.93 -14.35 -4.41
N ASP A 86 16.82 -15.13 -3.82
CA ASP A 86 16.71 -16.60 -3.74
C ASP A 86 15.39 -17.05 -3.09
N SER A 87 14.86 -16.26 -2.15
CA SER A 87 13.57 -16.54 -1.50
C SER A 87 12.35 -16.19 -2.35
N GLY A 88 12.51 -15.52 -3.50
CA GLY A 88 11.41 -15.02 -4.34
C GLY A 88 10.54 -13.96 -3.67
N LYS A 89 11.00 -13.36 -2.58
CA LYS A 89 10.26 -12.35 -1.81
C LYS A 89 11.19 -11.34 -1.15
N ILE A 90 10.69 -10.11 -0.94
CA ILE A 90 11.39 -9.03 -0.23
C ILE A 90 10.48 -8.57 0.92
N VAL A 91 11.05 -8.40 2.11
CA VAL A 91 10.35 -7.74 3.23
C VAL A 91 10.28 -6.24 2.93
N VAL A 92 9.08 -5.69 2.83
CA VAL A 92 8.84 -4.28 2.51
C VAL A 92 8.68 -3.44 3.77
N ALA A 93 8.04 -4.02 4.78
CA ALA A 93 7.87 -3.39 6.08
C ALA A 93 7.78 -4.45 7.18
N LYS A 94 8.11 -4.03 8.41
CA LYS A 94 7.87 -4.78 9.64
C LYS A 94 6.77 -4.07 10.42
N ILE A 95 5.85 -4.84 10.94
CA ILE A 95 4.66 -4.35 11.65
C ILE A 95 4.64 -4.97 13.03
N THR A 96 4.49 -4.14 14.06
CA THR A 96 4.47 -4.58 15.45
C THR A 96 3.24 -4.03 16.17
N GLY A 97 2.56 -4.88 16.91
CA GLY A 97 1.41 -4.50 17.73
C GLY A 97 0.57 -5.69 18.19
N PRO A 98 -0.62 -5.43 18.77
CA PRO A 98 -1.54 -6.50 19.16
C PRO A 98 -1.95 -7.36 17.96
N ALA A 99 -1.94 -8.67 18.12
CA ALA A 99 -2.24 -9.61 17.03
C ALA A 99 -3.60 -9.32 16.35
N LYS A 100 -4.64 -9.02 17.13
CA LYS A 100 -5.96 -8.65 16.60
C LYS A 100 -5.91 -7.39 15.72
N ASN A 101 -5.09 -6.39 16.10
CA ASN A 101 -4.97 -5.15 15.33
C ASN A 101 -4.22 -5.38 14.01
N ILE A 102 -3.23 -6.28 14.00
CA ILE A 102 -2.52 -6.68 12.78
C ILE A 102 -3.49 -7.34 11.80
N LEU A 103 -4.36 -8.25 12.27
CA LEU A 103 -5.38 -8.89 11.45
C LEU A 103 -6.40 -7.89 10.92
N LEU A 104 -6.85 -6.94 11.75
CA LEU A 104 -7.79 -5.89 11.36
C LEU A 104 -7.25 -5.02 10.21
N ALA A 105 -5.96 -4.67 10.26
CA ALA A 105 -5.30 -3.83 9.26
C ALA A 105 -4.98 -4.58 7.96
N GLU A 106 -4.75 -5.89 8.03
CA GLU A 106 -4.13 -6.70 6.98
C GLU A 106 -4.82 -6.53 5.62
N ARG A 107 -6.10 -6.86 5.53
CA ARG A 107 -6.82 -6.90 4.25
C ARG A 107 -6.88 -5.53 3.59
N THR A 108 -7.25 -4.51 4.36
CA THR A 108 -7.36 -3.14 3.86
C THR A 108 -6.02 -2.62 3.37
N ALA A 109 -4.94 -2.80 4.13
CA ALA A 109 -3.59 -2.39 3.74
C ALA A 109 -3.11 -3.14 2.49
N LEU A 110 -3.28 -4.47 2.43
CA LEU A 110 -2.87 -5.29 1.29
C LEU A 110 -3.62 -4.94 0.02
N ASN A 111 -4.93 -4.70 0.08
CA ASN A 111 -5.75 -4.32 -1.07
C ASN A 111 -5.31 -2.97 -1.64
N ILE A 112 -5.04 -1.99 -0.79
CA ILE A 112 -4.55 -0.67 -1.20
C ILE A 112 -3.18 -0.80 -1.88
N LEU A 113 -2.23 -1.46 -1.23
CA LEU A 113 -0.86 -1.61 -1.73
C LEU A 113 -0.84 -2.41 -3.04
N SER A 114 -1.57 -3.52 -3.13
CA SER A 114 -1.58 -4.37 -4.32
C SER A 114 -2.14 -3.64 -5.53
N ARG A 115 -3.27 -2.93 -5.36
CA ARG A 115 -3.91 -2.18 -6.44
C ARG A 115 -3.04 -1.02 -6.90
N SER A 116 -2.56 -0.20 -5.96
CA SER A 116 -1.75 0.98 -6.27
C SER A 116 -0.43 0.58 -6.92
N SER A 117 0.26 -0.41 -6.37
CA SER A 117 1.51 -0.94 -6.93
C SER A 117 1.33 -1.56 -8.31
N GLY A 118 0.23 -2.28 -8.54
CA GLY A 118 -0.10 -2.84 -9.85
C GLY A 118 -0.27 -1.75 -10.91
N ILE A 119 -1.01 -0.69 -10.61
CA ILE A 119 -1.21 0.46 -11.52
C ILE A 119 0.12 1.20 -11.75
N ALA A 120 0.88 1.46 -10.70
CA ALA A 120 2.19 2.12 -10.80
C ALA A 120 3.18 1.29 -11.63
N THR A 121 3.19 -0.03 -11.45
CA THR A 121 4.02 -0.95 -12.23
C THR A 121 3.66 -0.95 -13.71
N ALA A 122 2.38 -1.00 -14.04
CA ALA A 122 1.91 -0.92 -15.42
C ALA A 122 2.30 0.41 -16.07
N SER A 123 2.14 1.52 -15.35
CA SER A 123 2.53 2.86 -15.79
C SER A 123 4.03 2.95 -16.01
N HIS A 124 4.83 2.42 -15.09
CA HIS A 124 6.29 2.38 -15.20
C HIS A 124 6.75 1.60 -16.45
N LYS A 125 6.15 0.45 -16.72
CA LYS A 125 6.46 -0.35 -17.91
C LYS A 125 6.18 0.41 -19.22
N ILE A 126 5.05 1.09 -19.31
CA ILE A 126 4.67 1.89 -20.48
C ILE A 126 5.65 3.05 -20.68
N ILE A 127 5.98 3.78 -19.62
CA ILE A 127 6.91 4.89 -19.67
C ILE A 127 8.30 4.40 -20.08
N SER A 128 8.78 3.31 -19.49
CA SER A 128 10.10 2.73 -19.80
C SER A 128 10.18 2.28 -21.25
N LEU A 129 9.13 1.65 -21.79
CA LEU A 129 9.06 1.25 -23.20
C LEU A 129 9.09 2.48 -24.12
N ALA A 130 8.31 3.50 -23.84
CA ALA A 130 8.31 4.72 -24.63
C ALA A 130 9.68 5.43 -24.59
N ARG A 131 10.35 5.47 -23.45
CA ARG A 131 11.69 6.04 -23.33
C ARG A 131 12.75 5.25 -24.11
N SER A 132 12.64 3.92 -24.14
CA SER A 132 13.56 3.06 -24.92
C SER A 132 13.48 3.28 -26.44
N THR A 133 12.33 3.77 -26.95
CA THR A 133 12.15 4.14 -28.35
C THR A 133 12.57 5.58 -28.66
N GLY A 134 13.13 6.31 -27.69
CA GLY A 134 13.54 7.71 -27.85
C GLY A 134 12.44 8.75 -27.68
N TYR A 135 11.22 8.34 -27.30
CA TYR A 135 10.12 9.27 -27.06
C TYR A 135 10.41 10.15 -25.83
N LYS A 136 10.40 11.48 -26.02
CA LYS A 136 10.71 12.47 -24.98
C LYS A 136 9.49 13.21 -24.45
N GLY A 137 8.32 13.00 -25.04
CA GLY A 137 7.08 13.64 -24.65
C GLY A 137 6.54 13.19 -23.29
N THR A 138 5.50 13.85 -22.80
CA THR A 138 4.79 13.48 -21.59
C THR A 138 3.85 12.33 -21.86
N ILE A 139 3.82 11.35 -20.96
CA ILE A 139 2.84 10.26 -20.94
C ILE A 139 1.99 10.50 -19.69
N ALA A 140 0.70 10.74 -19.91
CA ALA A 140 -0.24 11.01 -18.84
C ALA A 140 -1.33 9.93 -18.79
N GLY A 141 -1.76 9.58 -17.58
CA GLY A 141 -2.91 8.72 -17.37
C GLY A 141 -4.22 9.40 -17.74
N THR A 142 -5.27 8.62 -17.88
CA THR A 142 -6.62 9.14 -18.09
C THR A 142 -7.26 9.57 -16.76
N ARG A 143 -8.16 10.57 -16.81
CA ARG A 143 -9.02 10.94 -15.66
C ARG A 143 -10.30 10.09 -15.56
N LYS A 144 -10.47 9.10 -16.43
CA LYS A 144 -11.62 8.20 -16.43
C LYS A 144 -11.38 7.12 -15.39
N SER A 145 -11.80 7.38 -14.16
CA SER A 145 -11.67 6.44 -13.04
C SER A 145 -12.96 5.64 -12.81
N THR A 146 -12.83 4.47 -12.22
CA THR A 146 -13.97 3.67 -11.77
C THR A 146 -14.81 4.48 -10.78
N PRO A 147 -16.15 4.47 -10.88
CA PRO A 147 -17.01 5.09 -9.88
C PRO A 147 -16.64 4.66 -8.46
N GLY A 148 -16.63 5.60 -7.51
CA GLY A 148 -16.23 5.36 -6.12
C GLY A 148 -14.71 5.42 -5.85
N LEU A 149 -13.87 5.42 -6.91
CA LEU A 149 -12.39 5.43 -6.78
C LEU A 149 -11.76 6.74 -7.27
N ARG A 150 -12.53 7.82 -7.32
CA ARG A 150 -12.10 9.13 -7.84
C ARG A 150 -11.67 10.05 -6.70
N ARG A 151 -10.69 9.64 -5.92
CA ARG A 151 -10.14 10.48 -4.84
C ARG A 151 -8.63 10.51 -4.89
#